data_49c27513d3f3890d456b1f84bbd6300b
#
_entry.id   49c27513d3f3890d456b1f84bbd6300b
#
_cell.length_a   1.000
_cell.length_b   1.000
_cell.length_c   1.000
_cell.angle_alpha   90.00
_cell.angle_beta   90.00
_cell.angle_gamma   90.00
#
_symmetry.space_group_name_H-M   'P 1'
#
loop_
_entity.id
_entity.type
_entity.pdbx_description
1 polymer ?
#
loop_
_entity_poly.entity_id
_entity_poly.type
_entity_poly.pdbx_seq_one_letter_code
_entity_poly.pdbx_strand_id
1 'polypeptide(L)'
;MSGSMICRWRSPTCNLKVFPHDMSHYHTTRAEKLDCSQKRDLAQSDLLAGLLDRLKKAQEADGSSLFDHRTVVYGSNLRTGHELSNCPTLIAGRGAGIKLGQHLVMPKHTPLNNCWLTLLRGSGVNVEKHGDSTGVLEKLYA
;
A
#
# COMPACT_ATOMS: atom_id res chain seq x y z
N MET A 1 -28.30 -3.16 -23.27
CA MET A 1 -26.97 -3.78 -23.58
C MET A 1 -25.93 -3.12 -22.69
N SER A 2 -25.70 -3.68 -21.52
CA SER A 2 -24.70 -3.16 -20.55
C SER A 2 -23.35 -3.80 -20.87
N GLY A 3 -22.54 -3.05 -21.63
CA GLY A 3 -21.15 -3.45 -21.88
C GLY A 3 -20.33 -3.28 -20.60
N SER A 4 -20.12 -4.34 -19.84
CA SER A 4 -19.15 -4.37 -18.77
C SER A 4 -17.77 -4.23 -19.40
N MET A 5 -17.13 -3.07 -19.20
CA MET A 5 -15.76 -2.81 -19.59
C MET A 5 -14.85 -3.62 -18.66
N ILE A 6 -14.69 -4.91 -18.96
CA ILE A 6 -13.75 -5.79 -18.24
C ILE A 6 -12.37 -5.41 -18.74
N CYS A 7 -11.62 -4.67 -17.93
CA CYS A 7 -10.23 -4.36 -18.22
C CYS A 7 -9.43 -5.67 -18.22
N ARG A 8 -9.20 -6.24 -19.41
CA ARG A 8 -8.32 -7.39 -19.62
C ARG A 8 -6.88 -6.91 -19.51
N TRP A 9 -6.37 -6.86 -18.29
CA TRP A 9 -4.97 -6.59 -18.08
C TRP A 9 -4.15 -7.81 -18.55
N ARG A 10 -3.39 -7.66 -19.64
CA ARG A 10 -2.36 -8.62 -20.03
C ARG A 10 -1.07 -8.23 -19.31
N SER A 11 -0.66 -8.99 -18.33
CA SER A 11 0.69 -8.86 -17.79
C SER A 11 1.68 -9.21 -18.92
N PRO A 12 2.60 -8.33 -19.29
CA PRO A 12 3.63 -8.65 -20.28
C PRO A 12 4.57 -9.78 -19.83
N THR A 13 4.50 -10.16 -18.55
CA THR A 13 5.39 -11.13 -17.91
C THR A 13 4.73 -12.46 -17.59
N CYS A 14 3.43 -12.62 -17.87
CA CYS A 14 2.69 -13.85 -17.57
C CYS A 14 1.81 -14.26 -18.75
N ASN A 15 2.02 -15.47 -19.27
CA ASN A 15 1.25 -16.02 -20.39
C ASN A 15 -0.15 -16.52 -20.01
N LEU A 16 -0.52 -16.48 -18.72
CA LEU A 16 -1.83 -16.90 -18.28
C LEU A 16 -2.90 -15.86 -18.62
N LYS A 17 -3.96 -16.31 -19.29
CA LYS A 17 -5.18 -15.54 -19.49
C LYS A 17 -6.06 -15.67 -18.22
N VAL A 18 -5.60 -15.12 -17.11
CA VAL A 18 -6.31 -15.18 -15.83
C VAL A 18 -6.71 -13.77 -15.42
N PHE A 19 -7.89 -13.63 -14.84
CA PHE A 19 -8.28 -12.34 -14.24
C PHE A 19 -7.41 -12.04 -13.03
N PRO A 20 -7.08 -10.75 -12.75
CA PRO A 20 -6.29 -10.37 -11.57
C PRO A 20 -6.86 -10.91 -10.25
N HIS A 21 -8.18 -10.95 -10.11
CA HIS A 21 -8.86 -11.54 -8.97
C HIS A 21 -8.57 -13.03 -8.83
N ASP A 22 -8.66 -13.80 -9.90
CA ASP A 22 -8.35 -15.24 -9.89
C ASP A 22 -6.89 -15.54 -9.52
N MET A 23 -5.96 -14.64 -9.85
CA MET A 23 -4.56 -14.78 -9.46
C MET A 23 -4.37 -14.67 -7.96
N SER A 24 -5.20 -13.90 -7.25
CA SER A 24 -5.11 -13.76 -5.79
C SER A 24 -5.57 -15.02 -5.04
N HIS A 25 -6.29 -15.93 -5.71
CA HIS A 25 -6.72 -17.22 -5.19
C HIS A 25 -5.74 -18.35 -5.58
N TYR A 26 -4.44 -18.10 -5.42
CA TYR A 26 -3.43 -19.13 -5.60
C TYR A 26 -3.36 -20.00 -4.32
N HIS A 27 -4.10 -21.07 -4.23
CA HIS A 27 -3.80 -22.10 -3.25
C HIS A 27 -2.50 -22.80 -3.65
N THR A 28 -1.81 -23.39 -2.66
CA THR A 28 -0.50 -24.07 -2.78
C THR A 28 -0.39 -25.08 -3.92
N THR A 29 -1.49 -25.44 -4.55
CA THR A 29 -1.57 -26.40 -5.66
C THR A 29 -1.48 -25.80 -7.05
N ARG A 30 -1.38 -24.46 -7.20
CA ARG A 30 -1.36 -23.79 -8.51
C ARG A 30 -0.12 -22.90 -8.66
N ALA A 31 1.03 -23.52 -8.86
CA ALA A 31 2.32 -22.85 -9.01
C ALA A 31 2.32 -21.72 -10.07
N GLU A 32 1.61 -21.91 -11.20
CA GLU A 32 1.51 -20.90 -12.25
C GLU A 32 0.79 -19.62 -11.83
N LYS A 33 -0.29 -19.75 -11.04
CA LYS A 33 -1.00 -18.56 -10.50
C LYS A 33 -0.15 -17.83 -9.49
N LEU A 34 0.59 -18.56 -8.64
CA LEU A 34 1.52 -17.98 -7.68
C LEU A 34 2.64 -17.22 -8.40
N ASP A 35 3.27 -17.80 -9.41
CA ASP A 35 4.32 -17.16 -10.21
C ASP A 35 3.78 -15.87 -10.87
N CYS A 36 2.60 -15.91 -11.48
CA CYS A 36 1.98 -14.73 -12.08
C CYS A 36 1.65 -13.65 -11.04
N SER A 37 1.18 -14.04 -9.85
CA SER A 37 0.91 -13.09 -8.76
C SER A 37 2.21 -12.42 -8.30
N GLN A 38 3.27 -13.20 -8.09
CA GLN A 38 4.58 -12.67 -7.69
C GLN A 38 5.16 -11.70 -8.73
N LYS A 39 5.09 -12.04 -10.02
CA LYS A 39 5.54 -11.15 -11.11
C LYS A 39 4.74 -9.85 -11.16
N ARG A 40 3.43 -9.92 -10.92
CA ARG A 40 2.59 -8.72 -10.82
C ARG A 40 2.99 -7.85 -9.63
N ASP A 41 3.19 -8.46 -8.48
CA ASP A 41 3.54 -7.74 -7.25
C ASP A 41 4.94 -7.10 -7.38
N LEU A 42 5.88 -7.77 -8.04
CA LEU A 42 7.19 -7.21 -8.38
C LEU A 42 7.05 -5.98 -9.29
N ALA A 43 6.27 -6.10 -10.38
CA ALA A 43 6.05 -4.98 -11.30
C ALA A 43 5.37 -3.78 -10.61
N GLN A 44 4.44 -4.02 -9.68
CA GLN A 44 3.82 -2.96 -8.88
C GLN A 44 4.84 -2.31 -7.92
N SER A 45 5.73 -3.10 -7.33
CA SER A 45 6.80 -2.61 -6.46
C SER A 45 7.80 -1.74 -7.22
N ASP A 46 8.13 -2.11 -8.48
CA ASP A 46 8.99 -1.32 -9.36
C ASP A 46 8.34 0.03 -9.72
N LEU A 47 7.03 0.04 -9.97
CA LEU A 47 6.28 1.27 -10.22
C LEU A 47 6.28 2.19 -8.98
N LEU A 48 6.11 1.62 -7.78
CA LEU A 48 6.21 2.36 -6.53
C LEU A 48 7.61 2.93 -6.33
N ALA A 49 8.66 2.12 -6.54
CA ALA A 49 10.04 2.58 -6.43
C ALA A 49 10.32 3.75 -7.39
N GLY A 50 9.85 3.65 -8.64
CA GLY A 50 9.94 4.73 -9.63
C GLY A 50 9.18 5.99 -9.23
N LEU A 51 8.03 5.87 -8.55
CA LEU A 51 7.31 7.02 -7.99
C LEU A 51 8.12 7.68 -6.89
N LEU A 52 8.62 6.90 -5.92
CA LEU A 52 9.41 7.43 -4.80
C LEU A 52 10.70 8.12 -5.27
N ASP A 53 11.37 7.55 -6.29
CA ASP A 53 12.55 8.17 -6.90
C ASP A 53 12.21 9.54 -7.53
N ARG A 54 11.09 9.63 -8.25
CA ARG A 54 10.62 10.92 -8.81
C ARG A 54 10.29 11.94 -7.73
N LEU A 55 9.62 11.53 -6.64
CA LEU A 55 9.32 12.42 -5.53
C LEU A 55 10.58 12.94 -4.83
N LYS A 56 11.63 12.13 -4.72
CA LYS A 56 12.92 12.52 -4.15
C LYS A 56 13.69 13.50 -5.06
N LYS A 57 13.52 13.38 -6.38
CA LYS A 57 14.20 14.25 -7.36
C LYS A 57 13.48 15.55 -7.63
N ALA A 58 12.15 15.55 -7.47
CA ALA A 58 11.36 16.77 -7.67
C ALA A 58 11.52 17.70 -6.47
N GLN A 59 11.86 18.97 -6.75
CA GLN A 59 12.10 19.99 -5.74
C GLN A 59 10.95 20.99 -5.66
N GLU A 60 10.68 21.46 -4.47
CA GLU A 60 9.82 22.61 -4.18
C GLU A 60 10.62 23.92 -4.37
N ALA A 61 9.96 25.06 -4.29
CA ALA A 61 10.59 26.36 -4.47
C ALA A 61 11.67 26.68 -3.41
N ASP A 62 11.61 26.06 -2.25
CA ASP A 62 12.57 26.22 -1.15
C ASP A 62 13.78 25.26 -1.27
N GLY A 63 13.84 24.44 -2.31
CA GLY A 63 14.89 23.45 -2.55
C GLY A 63 14.71 22.11 -1.85
N SER A 64 13.70 21.96 -1.02
CA SER A 64 13.34 20.67 -0.42
C SER A 64 12.70 19.73 -1.45
N SER A 65 12.71 18.40 -1.18
CA SER A 65 12.09 17.45 -2.10
C SER A 65 10.59 17.30 -1.86
N LEU A 66 9.82 16.96 -2.90
CA LEU A 66 8.42 16.58 -2.72
C LEU A 66 8.27 15.40 -1.75
N PHE A 67 9.26 14.53 -1.66
CA PHE A 67 9.26 13.40 -0.72
C PHE A 67 9.26 13.86 0.74
N ASP A 68 9.87 14.99 1.05
CA ASP A 68 9.92 15.54 2.42
C ASP A 68 8.55 16.08 2.87
N HIS A 69 7.71 16.49 1.93
CA HIS A 69 6.40 17.10 2.20
C HIS A 69 5.21 16.20 1.88
N ARG A 70 5.43 14.98 1.43
CA ARG A 70 4.34 14.04 1.08
C ARG A 70 4.44 12.78 1.90
N THR A 71 3.29 12.15 2.09
CA THR A 71 3.19 10.80 2.64
C THR A 71 2.55 9.91 1.60
N VAL A 72 3.28 8.89 1.20
CA VAL A 72 2.83 7.87 0.26
C VAL A 72 2.54 6.60 1.02
N VAL A 73 1.35 6.05 0.83
CA VAL A 73 0.97 4.77 1.41
C VAL A 73 0.70 3.77 0.29
N TYR A 74 1.31 2.61 0.41
CA TYR A 74 1.11 1.50 -0.51
C TYR A 74 0.83 0.23 0.28
N GLY A 75 -0.24 -0.47 -0.08
CA GLY A 75 -0.61 -1.70 0.61
C GLY A 75 -1.91 -2.27 0.07
N SER A 76 -2.42 -3.25 0.77
CA SER A 76 -3.72 -3.86 0.51
C SER A 76 -4.47 -4.04 1.81
N ASN A 77 -5.79 -3.91 1.75
CA ASN A 77 -6.68 -4.25 2.85
C ASN A 77 -7.07 -5.74 2.88
N LEU A 78 -6.56 -6.52 1.93
CA LEU A 78 -6.80 -7.96 1.82
C LEU A 78 -5.50 -8.70 1.56
N ARG A 79 -5.41 -9.93 2.07
CA ARG A 79 -4.41 -10.94 1.72
C ARG A 79 -5.01 -12.01 0.81
N THR A 80 -4.20 -13.03 0.49
CA THR A 80 -4.62 -14.23 -0.23
C THR A 80 -5.93 -14.78 0.33
N GLY A 81 -6.88 -15.07 -0.57
CA GLY A 81 -8.18 -15.64 -0.17
C GLY A 81 -9.07 -14.67 0.60
N HIS A 82 -8.87 -13.35 0.46
CA HIS A 82 -9.65 -12.29 1.10
C HIS A 82 -9.49 -12.23 2.63
N GLU A 83 -8.36 -12.71 3.14
CA GLU A 83 -8.06 -12.61 4.55
C GLU A 83 -7.73 -11.15 4.93
N LEU A 84 -8.35 -10.68 6.03
CA LEU A 84 -8.23 -9.30 6.51
C LEU A 84 -7.10 -9.08 7.51
N SER A 85 -6.45 -10.15 7.96
CA SER A 85 -5.39 -10.08 8.96
C SER A 85 -4.01 -9.86 8.35
N ASN A 86 -3.12 -9.16 9.07
CA ASN A 86 -1.72 -8.95 8.70
C ASN A 86 -1.52 -8.40 7.27
N CYS A 87 -2.37 -7.46 6.85
CA CYS A 87 -2.21 -6.79 5.56
C CYS A 87 -0.96 -5.92 5.58
N PRO A 88 0.01 -6.16 4.68
CA PRO A 88 1.22 -5.36 4.63
C PRO A 88 0.90 -3.94 4.18
N THR A 89 1.44 -2.95 4.89
CA THR A 89 1.28 -1.54 4.56
C THR A 89 2.66 -0.88 4.60
N LEU A 90 3.06 -0.28 3.49
CA LEU A 90 4.30 0.47 3.37
C LEU A 90 3.97 1.96 3.42
N ILE A 91 4.70 2.70 4.24
CA ILE A 91 4.56 4.15 4.36
C ILE A 91 5.91 4.78 4.00
N ALA A 92 5.91 5.77 3.13
CA ALA A 92 7.10 6.48 2.68
C ALA A 92 6.82 7.98 2.62
N GLY A 93 7.89 8.79 2.68
CA GLY A 93 7.80 10.25 2.74
C GLY A 93 7.62 10.78 4.16
N ARG A 94 7.79 12.09 4.35
CA ARG A 94 7.88 12.72 5.68
C ARG A 94 6.71 13.64 6.02
N GLY A 95 5.76 13.82 5.10
CA GLY A 95 4.70 14.81 5.21
C GLY A 95 3.78 14.69 6.43
N ALA A 96 3.66 13.49 7.01
CA ALA A 96 2.88 13.26 8.22
C ALA A 96 3.74 13.13 9.49
N GLY A 97 5.00 13.57 9.48
CA GLY A 97 5.89 13.45 10.64
C GLY A 97 6.21 12.01 11.05
N ILE A 98 6.22 11.11 10.08
CA ILE A 98 6.40 9.68 10.34
C ILE A 98 7.89 9.33 10.44
N LYS A 99 8.24 8.52 11.43
CA LYS A 99 9.57 7.92 11.55
C LYS A 99 9.75 6.83 10.51
N LEU A 100 10.65 7.07 9.56
CA LEU A 100 10.96 6.12 8.50
C LEU A 100 12.01 5.08 8.93
N GLY A 101 12.19 4.04 8.10
CA GLY A 101 13.24 3.04 8.29
C GLY A 101 12.96 2.02 9.39
N GLN A 102 11.70 1.82 9.75
CA GLN A 102 11.29 0.85 10.78
C GLN A 102 10.33 -0.21 10.21
N HIS A 103 10.33 -1.37 10.84
CA HIS A 103 9.35 -2.42 10.62
C HIS A 103 8.55 -2.61 11.91
N LEU A 104 7.24 -2.36 11.84
CA LEU A 104 6.35 -2.45 12.98
C LEU A 104 5.38 -3.62 12.80
N VAL A 105 5.37 -4.50 13.80
CA VAL A 105 4.32 -5.53 13.94
C VAL A 105 3.41 -5.09 15.08
N MET A 106 2.16 -4.85 14.75
CA MET A 106 1.18 -4.38 15.72
C MET A 106 0.58 -5.54 16.51
N PRO A 107 0.10 -5.30 17.75
CA PRO A 107 -0.64 -6.30 18.52
C PRO A 107 -1.84 -6.85 17.74
N LYS A 108 -2.20 -8.11 18.04
CA LYS A 108 -3.42 -8.72 17.48
C LYS A 108 -4.62 -7.80 17.66
N HIS A 109 -5.48 -7.76 16.64
CA HIS A 109 -6.72 -6.95 16.63
C HIS A 109 -6.51 -5.43 16.66
N THR A 110 -5.30 -4.92 16.40
CA THR A 110 -5.11 -3.49 16.15
C THR A 110 -5.79 -3.13 14.82
N PRO A 111 -6.79 -2.25 14.82
CA PRO A 111 -7.44 -1.83 13.58
C PRO A 111 -6.46 -1.14 12.63
N LEU A 112 -6.54 -1.44 11.34
CA LEU A 112 -5.75 -0.72 10.33
C LEU A 112 -6.11 0.77 10.29
N ASN A 113 -7.33 1.12 10.67
CA ASN A 113 -7.78 2.50 10.79
C ASN A 113 -7.03 3.32 11.85
N ASN A 114 -6.31 2.67 12.79
CA ASN A 114 -5.36 3.37 13.67
C ASN A 114 -4.19 3.97 12.87
N CYS A 115 -3.72 3.26 11.85
CA CYS A 115 -2.71 3.78 10.93
C CYS A 115 -3.24 4.99 10.15
N TRP A 116 -4.43 4.88 9.57
CA TRP A 116 -5.06 5.99 8.83
C TRP A 116 -5.31 7.20 9.72
N LEU A 117 -5.81 7.00 10.94
CA LEU A 117 -5.98 8.08 11.92
C LEU A 117 -4.65 8.77 12.24
N THR A 118 -3.57 7.98 12.43
CA THR A 118 -2.22 8.51 12.68
C THR A 118 -1.75 9.39 11.53
N LEU A 119 -1.89 8.93 10.30
CA LEU A 119 -1.48 9.67 9.10
C LEU A 119 -2.30 10.95 8.89
N LEU A 120 -3.63 10.88 9.11
CA LEU A 120 -4.51 12.04 9.01
C LEU A 120 -4.08 13.13 10.00
N ARG A 121 -3.89 12.77 11.28
CA ARG A 121 -3.45 13.72 12.31
C ARG A 121 -2.06 14.27 12.03
N GLY A 122 -1.11 13.42 11.65
CA GLY A 122 0.23 13.83 11.27
C GLY A 122 0.27 14.78 10.05
N SER A 123 -0.74 14.69 9.18
CA SER A 123 -0.92 15.61 8.04
C SER A 123 -1.70 16.88 8.40
N GLY A 124 -1.98 17.13 9.68
CA GLY A 124 -2.67 18.33 10.15
C GLY A 124 -4.21 18.25 10.09
N VAL A 125 -4.78 17.08 9.75
CA VAL A 125 -6.25 16.91 9.76
C VAL A 125 -6.74 16.67 11.20
N ASN A 126 -7.51 17.60 11.74
CA ASN A 126 -8.03 17.51 13.10
C ASN A 126 -9.27 16.59 13.14
N VAL A 127 -9.05 15.30 13.35
CA VAL A 127 -10.10 14.29 13.51
C VAL A 127 -9.85 13.47 14.78
N GLU A 128 -10.91 13.18 15.51
CA GLU A 128 -10.81 12.36 16.73
C GLU A 128 -10.78 10.87 16.42
N LYS A 129 -11.48 10.46 15.38
CA LYS A 129 -11.66 9.06 15.01
C LYS A 129 -11.74 8.88 13.50
N HIS A 130 -11.27 7.73 13.01
CA HIS A 130 -11.42 7.30 11.62
C HIS A 130 -11.89 5.84 11.59
N GLY A 131 -13.09 5.61 11.03
CA GLY A 131 -13.68 4.27 10.98
C GLY A 131 -13.77 3.59 12.36
N ASP A 132 -13.22 2.40 12.46
CA ASP A 132 -13.14 1.60 13.71
C ASP A 132 -11.88 1.89 14.54
N SER A 133 -11.14 2.96 14.24
CA SER A 133 -9.93 3.30 14.99
C SER A 133 -10.18 3.42 16.50
N THR A 134 -9.22 2.93 17.29
CA THR A 134 -9.23 2.96 18.75
C THR A 134 -8.20 3.96 19.32
N GLY A 135 -7.38 4.54 18.45
CA GLY A 135 -6.35 5.51 18.81
C GLY A 135 -5.28 5.62 17.72
N VAL A 136 -4.31 6.49 17.92
CA VAL A 136 -3.16 6.63 17.01
C VAL A 136 -2.07 5.60 17.33
N LEU A 137 -1.20 5.35 16.38
CA LEU A 137 -0.03 4.48 16.53
C LEU A 137 1.18 5.36 16.87
N GLU A 138 1.38 5.65 18.14
CA GLU A 138 2.46 6.54 18.64
C GLU A 138 3.85 6.12 18.12
N LYS A 139 4.08 4.82 17.94
CA LYS A 139 5.35 4.28 17.41
C LYS A 139 5.65 4.71 15.97
N LEU A 140 4.66 5.23 15.24
CA LEU A 140 4.87 5.75 13.89
C LEU A 140 5.46 7.17 13.89
N TYR A 141 5.30 7.92 14.95
CA TYR A 141 5.85 9.28 15.03
C TYR A 141 7.36 9.29 15.37
N ALA A 142 8.03 10.35 14.93
CA ALA A 142 9.45 10.58 15.16
C ALA A 142 9.75 10.98 16.62
#